data_3d5c79cb53177a1ea547ee2c29d040ac
#
_entry.id   3d5c79cb53177a1ea547ee2c29d040ac
#
_cell.length_a   1.000
_cell.length_b   1.000
_cell.length_c   1.000
_cell.angle_alpha   90.00
_cell.angle_beta   90.00
_cell.angle_gamma   90.00
#
_symmetry.space_group_name_H-M   'P 1'
#
loop_
_entity.id
_entity.type
_entity.pdbx_description
1 polymer ?
#
loop_
_entity_poly.entity_id
_entity_poly.type
_entity_poly.pdbx_seq_one_letter_code
_entity_poly.pdbx_strand_id
1 'polypeptide(L)'
;MTTVRQVYEAMQAIAPLELAEHWDNPGLLVDCGGQMHRVLAALDITPEVVEEAARKGCGLIVSHHPVIFDPLKKIGPQDVPFQLVQAGISAICMHTNLDAAEGGVNEVLAGIFDMKNMETFAEGCGRVGRIEPVTVPELAKKAQKELASRCNQPFNGPAVQVKFADTGKTVRRLAVISGAGGSLFEDAIAQGADCLLTGEANHHHAIDAKRLGLSLIAAGHYATEFPVTAAVAEKLRTAFPELEVLVSEDARDPYTYL
;
A
#
# COMPACT_ATOMS: atom_id res chain seq x y z
N MET A 1 21.05 -20.46 0.08
CA MET A 1 21.02 -19.07 0.58
C MET A 1 20.63 -18.17 -0.56
N THR A 2 19.64 -17.34 -0.37
CA THR A 2 19.09 -16.45 -1.39
C THR A 2 19.81 -15.10 -1.36
N THR A 3 20.06 -14.50 -2.52
CA THR A 3 20.72 -13.19 -2.65
C THR A 3 19.70 -12.06 -2.79
N VAL A 4 20.09 -10.83 -2.46
CA VAL A 4 19.28 -9.61 -2.68
C VAL A 4 18.82 -9.55 -4.14
N ARG A 5 19.71 -9.87 -5.09
CA ARG A 5 19.42 -9.82 -6.53
C ARG A 5 18.31 -10.79 -6.94
N GLN A 6 18.33 -12.01 -6.41
CA GLN A 6 17.27 -13.00 -6.70
C GLN A 6 15.91 -12.54 -6.19
N VAL A 7 15.85 -11.95 -4.98
CA VAL A 7 14.59 -11.38 -4.46
C VAL A 7 14.15 -10.19 -5.32
N TYR A 8 15.07 -9.33 -5.74
CA TYR A 8 14.74 -8.20 -6.61
C TYR A 8 14.16 -8.67 -7.96
N GLU A 9 14.76 -9.68 -8.59
CA GLU A 9 14.24 -10.27 -9.83
C GLU A 9 12.83 -10.86 -9.65
N ALA A 10 12.59 -11.53 -8.53
CA ALA A 10 11.25 -12.03 -8.20
C ALA A 10 10.24 -10.89 -7.97
N MET A 11 10.65 -9.81 -7.30
CA MET A 11 9.79 -8.64 -7.11
C MET A 11 9.48 -7.93 -8.44
N GLN A 12 10.44 -7.88 -9.37
CA GLN A 12 10.18 -7.36 -10.72
C GLN A 12 9.21 -8.25 -11.52
N ALA A 13 9.23 -9.57 -11.30
CA ALA A 13 8.24 -10.47 -11.90
C ALA A 13 6.83 -10.29 -11.30
N ILE A 14 6.74 -9.90 -10.02
CA ILE A 14 5.47 -9.63 -9.33
C ILE A 14 4.92 -8.25 -9.73
N ALA A 15 5.78 -7.24 -9.78
CA ALA A 15 5.44 -5.87 -10.10
C ALA A 15 6.51 -5.26 -11.03
N PRO A 16 6.38 -5.45 -12.36
CA PRO A 16 7.32 -4.93 -13.35
C PRO A 16 7.53 -3.41 -13.20
N LEU A 17 8.78 -2.95 -13.33
CA LEU A 17 9.09 -1.52 -13.18
C LEU A 17 8.46 -0.65 -14.26
N GLU A 18 8.13 -1.23 -15.41
CA GLU A 18 7.46 -0.56 -16.52
C GLU A 18 6.02 -0.12 -16.19
N LEU A 19 5.45 -0.66 -15.10
CA LEU A 19 4.15 -0.25 -14.59
C LEU A 19 4.22 0.99 -13.69
N ALA A 20 5.44 1.43 -13.33
CA ALA A 20 5.60 2.58 -12.45
C ALA A 20 5.29 3.89 -13.17
N GLU A 21 4.74 4.84 -12.43
CA GLU A 21 4.59 6.21 -12.86
C GLU A 21 5.96 6.83 -13.18
N HIS A 22 6.02 7.69 -14.20
CA HIS A 22 7.27 8.28 -14.70
C HIS A 22 8.05 9.14 -13.69
N TRP A 23 7.38 9.63 -12.65
CA TRP A 23 7.95 10.44 -11.57
C TRP A 23 8.40 9.60 -10.37
N ASP A 24 8.09 8.31 -10.35
CA ASP A 24 8.34 7.40 -9.24
C ASP A 24 9.78 6.87 -9.22
N ASN A 25 10.20 6.29 -8.10
CA ASN A 25 11.53 5.71 -7.91
C ASN A 25 11.46 4.32 -7.25
N PRO A 26 10.77 3.33 -7.84
CA PRO A 26 10.79 1.97 -7.33
C PRO A 26 12.07 1.22 -7.70
N GLY A 27 12.37 0.14 -6.99
CA GLY A 27 13.46 -0.76 -7.32
C GLY A 27 14.36 -1.11 -6.14
N LEU A 28 15.56 -1.60 -6.43
CA LEU A 28 16.62 -1.86 -5.45
C LEU A 28 17.33 -0.53 -5.13
N LEU A 29 16.87 0.14 -4.08
CA LEU A 29 17.31 1.50 -3.75
C LEU A 29 18.54 1.55 -2.83
N VAL A 30 18.72 0.53 -1.99
CA VAL A 30 19.93 0.34 -1.18
C VAL A 30 20.40 -1.09 -1.37
N ASP A 31 21.61 -1.27 -1.88
CA ASP A 31 22.21 -2.58 -2.11
C ASP A 31 23.47 -2.74 -1.23
N CYS A 32 23.34 -3.51 -0.17
CA CYS A 32 24.45 -3.91 0.69
C CYS A 32 25.04 -5.28 0.28
N GLY A 33 24.49 -5.89 -0.78
CA GLY A 33 24.90 -7.21 -1.27
C GLY A 33 24.57 -8.34 -0.30
N GLY A 34 25.30 -9.46 -0.51
CA GLY A 34 25.23 -10.58 0.41
C GLY A 34 24.15 -11.62 0.13
N GLN A 35 24.14 -12.61 1.02
CA GLN A 35 23.14 -13.67 1.09
C GLN A 35 22.37 -13.54 2.40
N MET A 36 21.09 -13.90 2.39
CA MET A 36 20.23 -13.76 3.55
C MET A 36 19.36 -14.99 3.78
N HIS A 37 18.87 -15.10 5.00
CA HIS A 37 17.89 -16.11 5.41
C HIS A 37 16.56 -15.46 5.80
N ARG A 38 16.57 -14.15 6.09
CA ARG A 38 15.38 -13.41 6.55
C ARG A 38 15.17 -12.14 5.75
N VAL A 39 13.90 -11.88 5.44
CA VAL A 39 13.42 -10.69 4.76
C VAL A 39 12.29 -10.09 5.59
N LEU A 40 12.25 -8.77 5.71
CA LEU A 40 11.18 -8.04 6.36
C LEU A 40 10.32 -7.33 5.30
N ALA A 41 9.03 -7.60 5.25
CA ALA A 41 8.07 -6.86 4.44
C ALA A 41 7.46 -5.73 5.29
N ALA A 42 7.45 -4.51 4.76
CA ALA A 42 6.93 -3.33 5.43
C ALA A 42 6.18 -2.41 4.45
N LEU A 43 5.37 -1.48 4.94
CA LEU A 43 4.82 -0.41 4.10
C LEU A 43 5.87 0.68 3.90
N ASP A 44 6.37 1.21 4.99
CA ASP A 44 7.39 2.25 5.06
C ASP A 44 8.69 1.70 5.66
N ILE A 45 9.83 2.25 5.27
CA ILE A 45 11.11 2.01 5.95
C ILE A 45 11.42 3.20 6.85
N THR A 46 10.99 3.10 8.11
CA THR A 46 11.31 4.08 9.16
C THR A 46 12.54 3.63 9.97
N PRO A 47 13.15 4.51 10.79
CA PRO A 47 14.22 4.09 11.71
C PRO A 47 13.84 2.88 12.58
N GLU A 48 12.60 2.84 13.08
CA GLU A 48 12.09 1.73 13.91
C GLU A 48 12.01 0.42 13.12
N VAL A 49 11.64 0.48 11.84
CA VAL A 49 11.60 -0.69 10.94
C VAL A 49 13.02 -1.18 10.62
N VAL A 50 13.99 -0.26 10.46
CA VAL A 50 15.42 -0.64 10.29
C VAL A 50 15.95 -1.32 11.57
N GLU A 51 15.64 -0.77 12.76
CA GLU A 51 16.00 -1.38 14.03
C GLU A 51 15.34 -2.76 14.22
N GLU A 52 14.07 -2.91 13.84
CA GLU A 52 13.37 -4.20 13.84
C GLU A 52 14.07 -5.21 12.93
N ALA A 53 14.39 -4.83 11.70
CA ALA A 53 15.08 -5.69 10.74
C ALA A 53 16.45 -6.14 11.28
N ALA A 54 17.23 -5.22 11.84
CA ALA A 54 18.52 -5.53 12.46
C ALA A 54 18.37 -6.49 13.65
N ARG A 55 17.42 -6.23 14.57
CA ARG A 55 17.13 -7.07 15.74
C ARG A 55 16.68 -8.48 15.35
N LYS A 56 15.89 -8.59 14.27
CA LYS A 56 15.40 -9.88 13.75
C LYS A 56 16.41 -10.57 12.81
N GLY A 57 17.56 -9.95 12.50
CA GLY A 57 18.59 -10.48 11.62
C GLY A 57 18.16 -10.56 10.15
N CYS A 58 17.34 -9.65 9.69
CA CYS A 58 16.94 -9.52 8.29
C CYS A 58 18.04 -8.82 7.49
N GLY A 59 18.44 -9.38 6.35
CA GLY A 59 19.41 -8.78 5.43
C GLY A 59 18.78 -7.91 4.35
N LEU A 60 17.43 -7.90 4.28
CA LEU A 60 16.66 -7.16 3.28
C LEU A 60 15.34 -6.70 3.87
N ILE A 61 14.94 -5.47 3.52
CA ILE A 61 13.58 -4.97 3.68
C ILE A 61 12.96 -4.83 2.29
N VAL A 62 11.74 -5.36 2.10
CA VAL A 62 10.91 -5.12 0.92
C VAL A 62 9.76 -4.23 1.35
N SER A 63 9.70 -3.01 0.80
CA SER A 63 8.68 -2.02 1.15
C SER A 63 7.82 -1.61 -0.04
N HIS A 64 6.70 -0.97 0.27
CA HIS A 64 5.89 -0.28 -0.73
C HIS A 64 6.48 1.10 -1.02
N HIS A 65 6.57 1.96 -0.04
CA HIS A 65 7.07 3.32 -0.21
C HIS A 65 8.60 3.36 -0.43
N PRO A 66 9.08 4.17 -1.40
CA PRO A 66 10.50 4.30 -1.68
C PRO A 66 11.24 5.00 -0.53
N VAL A 67 12.29 4.36 -0.02
CA VAL A 67 13.15 4.95 1.02
C VAL A 67 14.01 6.11 0.47
N ILE A 68 14.15 6.20 -0.84
CA ILE A 68 14.73 7.33 -1.58
C ILE A 68 13.71 7.70 -2.66
N PHE A 69 12.98 8.79 -2.45
CA PHE A 69 12.03 9.29 -3.44
C PHE A 69 12.70 10.28 -4.39
N ASP A 70 13.30 11.33 -3.85
CA ASP A 70 14.08 12.32 -4.59
C ASP A 70 15.58 12.02 -4.52
N PRO A 71 16.38 12.43 -5.52
CA PRO A 71 17.85 12.29 -5.48
C PRO A 71 18.47 12.94 -4.25
N LEU A 72 19.26 12.18 -3.49
CA LEU A 72 19.91 12.64 -2.28
C LEU A 72 21.11 13.55 -2.64
N LYS A 73 21.14 14.77 -2.12
CA LYS A 73 22.26 15.71 -2.27
C LYS A 73 23.32 15.55 -1.18
N LYS A 74 22.97 14.97 -0.06
CA LYS A 74 23.83 14.64 1.07
C LYS A 74 23.21 13.48 1.84
N ILE A 75 24.02 12.77 2.59
CA ILE A 75 23.58 11.68 3.46
C ILE A 75 24.28 11.78 4.82
N GLY A 76 23.58 11.47 5.88
CA GLY A 76 24.08 11.53 7.26
C GLY A 76 23.38 10.56 8.19
N PRO A 77 23.79 10.46 9.47
CA PRO A 77 23.33 9.46 10.42
C PRO A 77 21.82 9.46 10.69
N GLN A 78 21.12 10.55 10.41
CA GLN A 78 19.68 10.68 10.60
C GLN A 78 18.88 10.19 9.38
N ASP A 79 19.55 9.99 8.24
CA ASP A 79 18.89 9.53 7.03
C ASP A 79 18.73 8.01 7.03
N VAL A 80 17.53 7.52 6.75
CA VAL A 80 17.22 6.08 6.74
C VAL A 80 18.13 5.30 5.78
N PRO A 81 18.45 5.78 4.55
CA PRO A 81 19.40 5.09 3.69
C PRO A 81 20.80 4.92 4.31
N PHE A 82 21.27 5.88 5.14
CA PHE A 82 22.53 5.74 5.87
C PHE A 82 22.42 4.64 6.93
N GLN A 83 21.32 4.60 7.68
CA GLN A 83 21.09 3.60 8.73
C GLN A 83 21.03 2.18 8.12
N LEU A 84 20.37 2.01 6.97
CA LEU A 84 20.35 0.76 6.22
C LEU A 84 21.75 0.29 5.86
N VAL A 85 22.56 1.17 5.25
CA VAL A 85 23.97 0.86 4.89
C VAL A 85 24.79 0.51 6.13
N GLN A 86 24.63 1.27 7.22
CA GLN A 86 25.34 1.01 8.48
C GLN A 86 24.96 -0.34 9.10
N ALA A 87 23.71 -0.75 8.97
CA ALA A 87 23.19 -2.03 9.45
C ALA A 87 23.50 -3.21 8.48
N GLY A 88 24.00 -2.93 7.26
CA GLY A 88 24.20 -3.92 6.23
C GLY A 88 22.92 -4.51 5.67
N ILE A 89 21.81 -3.72 5.69
CA ILE A 89 20.46 -4.12 5.25
C ILE A 89 20.16 -3.49 3.90
N SER A 90 19.79 -4.30 2.93
CA SER A 90 19.35 -3.84 1.61
C SER A 90 17.88 -3.41 1.64
N ALA A 91 17.47 -2.55 0.68
CA ALA A 91 16.09 -2.12 0.52
C ALA A 91 15.62 -2.23 -0.93
N ILE A 92 14.54 -2.98 -1.14
CA ILE A 92 13.77 -3.05 -2.39
C ILE A 92 12.43 -2.37 -2.13
N CYS A 93 12.08 -1.39 -2.97
CA CYS A 93 10.83 -0.66 -2.85
C CYS A 93 10.01 -0.83 -4.13
N MET A 94 8.75 -1.24 -3.99
CA MET A 94 7.80 -1.40 -5.10
C MET A 94 6.59 -0.53 -4.80
N HIS A 95 6.48 0.59 -5.50
CA HIS A 95 5.52 1.65 -5.22
C HIS A 95 4.39 1.65 -6.27
N THR A 96 4.31 2.63 -7.15
CA THR A 96 3.22 2.73 -8.11
C THR A 96 3.16 1.55 -9.08
N ASN A 97 4.28 0.89 -9.37
CA ASN A 97 4.30 -0.38 -10.09
C ASN A 97 3.55 -1.50 -9.34
N LEU A 98 3.62 -1.54 -8.01
CA LEU A 98 2.88 -2.50 -7.20
C LEU A 98 1.40 -2.10 -7.05
N ASP A 99 1.06 -0.79 -7.11
CA ASP A 99 -0.32 -0.33 -7.18
C ASP A 99 -1.03 -0.85 -8.43
N ALA A 100 -0.34 -0.80 -9.56
CA ALA A 100 -0.86 -1.20 -10.87
C ALA A 100 -0.83 -2.73 -11.09
N ALA A 101 0.10 -3.46 -10.46
CA ALA A 101 0.33 -4.87 -10.69
C ALA A 101 -0.87 -5.76 -10.37
N GLU A 102 -0.98 -6.90 -11.07
CA GLU A 102 -1.90 -7.98 -10.73
C GLU A 102 -1.55 -8.58 -9.35
N GLY A 103 -2.55 -8.68 -8.48
CA GLY A 103 -2.35 -9.08 -7.08
C GLY A 103 -1.52 -8.09 -6.27
N GLY A 104 -1.42 -6.85 -6.71
CA GLY A 104 -0.79 -5.73 -6.01
C GLY A 104 -1.76 -5.00 -5.07
N VAL A 105 -1.40 -3.75 -4.67
CA VAL A 105 -2.09 -3.02 -3.59
C VAL A 105 -3.58 -2.89 -3.83
N ASN A 106 -3.97 -2.42 -5.03
CA ASN A 106 -5.37 -2.12 -5.33
C ASN A 106 -6.21 -3.38 -5.56
N GLU A 107 -5.62 -4.49 -5.99
CA GLU A 107 -6.35 -5.77 -6.05
C GLU A 107 -6.50 -6.42 -4.67
N VAL A 108 -5.50 -6.30 -3.81
CA VAL A 108 -5.61 -6.71 -2.40
C VAL A 108 -6.71 -5.91 -1.71
N LEU A 109 -6.73 -4.58 -1.89
CA LEU A 109 -7.78 -3.71 -1.35
C LEU A 109 -9.17 -4.08 -1.91
N ALA A 110 -9.30 -4.28 -3.22
CA ALA A 110 -10.54 -4.70 -3.86
C ALA A 110 -11.06 -6.05 -3.32
N GLY A 111 -10.14 -6.98 -3.08
CA GLY A 111 -10.45 -8.30 -2.51
C GLY A 111 -11.07 -8.25 -1.12
N ILE A 112 -10.72 -7.25 -0.29
CA ILE A 112 -11.30 -7.03 1.05
C ILE A 112 -12.81 -6.76 0.96
N PHE A 113 -13.26 -6.17 -0.15
CA PHE A 113 -14.66 -5.83 -0.39
C PHE A 113 -15.42 -6.85 -1.24
N ASP A 114 -14.82 -8.01 -1.52
CA ASP A 114 -15.41 -9.08 -2.34
C ASP A 114 -15.78 -8.61 -3.76
N MET A 115 -15.01 -7.67 -4.31
CA MET A 115 -15.26 -7.07 -5.62
C MET A 115 -15.18 -8.12 -6.73
N LYS A 116 -16.16 -8.11 -7.64
CA LYS A 116 -16.26 -9.04 -8.77
C LYS A 116 -16.21 -8.26 -10.10
N ASN A 117 -15.76 -8.97 -11.15
CA ASN A 117 -15.65 -8.42 -12.50
C ASN A 117 -14.86 -7.10 -12.48
N MET A 118 -13.67 -7.17 -11.91
CA MET A 118 -12.78 -6.03 -11.78
C MET A 118 -12.25 -5.58 -13.14
N GLU A 119 -12.23 -4.27 -13.34
CA GLU A 119 -11.62 -3.57 -14.45
C GLU A 119 -10.62 -2.56 -13.89
N THR A 120 -9.57 -2.25 -14.63
CA THR A 120 -8.59 -1.22 -14.26
C THR A 120 -9.06 0.15 -14.75
N PHE A 121 -8.66 1.21 -14.05
CA PHE A 121 -8.84 2.60 -14.46
C PHE A 121 -7.69 3.46 -13.92
N ALA A 122 -7.66 4.76 -14.25
CA ALA A 122 -6.58 5.66 -13.82
C ALA A 122 -5.19 5.07 -14.16
N GLU A 123 -4.93 4.84 -15.46
CA GLU A 123 -3.67 4.30 -15.99
C GLU A 123 -3.24 2.95 -15.39
N GLY A 124 -4.20 2.19 -14.86
CA GLY A 124 -3.96 0.88 -14.27
C GLY A 124 -3.86 0.88 -12.75
N CYS A 125 -3.71 2.02 -12.10
CA CYS A 125 -3.60 2.11 -10.64
C CYS A 125 -4.90 1.75 -9.92
N GLY A 126 -6.07 2.17 -10.43
CA GLY A 126 -7.36 1.90 -9.80
C GLY A 126 -7.99 0.57 -10.20
N ARG A 127 -8.88 0.07 -9.35
CA ARG A 127 -9.76 -1.07 -9.64
C ARG A 127 -11.22 -0.68 -9.46
N VAL A 128 -12.08 -1.05 -10.40
CA VAL A 128 -13.53 -0.82 -10.32
C VAL A 128 -14.26 -2.12 -10.59
N GLY A 129 -15.30 -2.41 -9.82
CA GLY A 129 -16.03 -3.67 -9.99
C GLY A 129 -17.34 -3.69 -9.22
N ARG A 130 -18.05 -4.81 -9.30
CA ARG A 130 -19.33 -5.01 -8.61
C ARG A 130 -19.14 -5.55 -7.21
N ILE A 131 -19.95 -5.04 -6.29
CA ILE A 131 -20.10 -5.57 -4.93
C ILE A 131 -21.57 -5.87 -4.64
N GLU A 132 -21.84 -6.59 -3.57
CA GLU A 132 -23.20 -6.74 -3.06
C GLU A 132 -23.76 -5.35 -2.72
N PRO A 133 -25.03 -5.06 -3.09
CA PRO A 133 -25.64 -3.76 -2.85
C PRO A 133 -25.62 -3.36 -1.37
N VAL A 134 -25.06 -2.20 -1.09
CA VAL A 134 -24.85 -1.71 0.28
C VAL A 134 -25.01 -0.19 0.35
N THR A 135 -25.39 0.35 1.50
CA THR A 135 -25.38 1.80 1.73
C THR A 135 -23.96 2.31 2.02
N VAL A 136 -23.69 3.57 1.74
CA VAL A 136 -22.39 4.18 2.00
C VAL A 136 -21.97 4.10 3.47
N PRO A 137 -22.88 4.40 4.45
CA PRO A 137 -22.54 4.22 5.87
C PRO A 137 -22.18 2.80 6.28
N GLU A 138 -22.85 1.78 5.71
CA GLU A 138 -22.54 0.37 5.97
C GLU A 138 -21.20 -0.02 5.33
N LEU A 139 -20.94 0.43 4.11
CA LEU A 139 -19.65 0.20 3.42
C LEU A 139 -18.51 0.86 4.19
N ALA A 140 -18.69 2.10 4.69
CA ALA A 140 -17.70 2.79 5.50
C ALA A 140 -17.40 2.04 6.82
N LYS A 141 -18.44 1.50 7.49
CA LYS A 141 -18.26 0.64 8.67
C LYS A 141 -17.54 -0.65 8.35
N LYS A 142 -17.86 -1.30 7.20
CA LYS A 142 -17.13 -2.48 6.72
C LYS A 142 -15.67 -2.12 6.49
N ALA A 143 -15.38 -1.01 5.81
CA ALA A 143 -14.02 -0.54 5.56
C ALA A 143 -13.25 -0.34 6.88
N GLN A 144 -13.82 0.38 7.84
CA GLN A 144 -13.18 0.59 9.14
C GLN A 144 -12.83 -0.74 9.84
N LYS A 145 -13.78 -1.67 9.90
CA LYS A 145 -13.61 -2.96 10.57
C LYS A 145 -12.56 -3.83 9.88
N GLU A 146 -12.71 -4.00 8.56
CA GLU A 146 -11.86 -4.91 7.78
C GLU A 146 -10.43 -4.41 7.66
N LEU A 147 -10.22 -3.11 7.50
CA LEU A 147 -8.89 -2.52 7.44
C LEU A 147 -8.22 -2.53 8.82
N ALA A 148 -8.94 -2.17 9.89
CA ALA A 148 -8.40 -2.21 11.24
C ALA A 148 -7.93 -3.61 11.66
N SER A 149 -8.59 -4.66 11.18
CA SER A 149 -8.19 -6.05 11.48
C SER A 149 -6.92 -6.51 10.74
N ARG A 150 -6.49 -5.77 9.74
CA ARG A 150 -5.33 -6.08 8.88
C ARG A 150 -4.13 -5.17 9.12
N CYS A 151 -4.32 -4.08 9.85
CA CYS A 151 -3.27 -3.13 10.20
C CYS A 151 -2.63 -3.48 11.55
N ASN A 152 -1.38 -3.09 11.72
CA ASN A 152 -0.78 -3.08 13.05
C ASN A 152 -1.54 -2.10 13.95
N GLN A 153 -1.74 -2.51 15.21
CA GLN A 153 -2.47 -1.68 16.16
C GLN A 153 -1.65 -0.43 16.51
N PRO A 154 -2.26 0.75 16.54
CA PRO A 154 -1.58 1.97 16.99
C PRO A 154 -1.25 1.87 18.48
N PHE A 155 -0.33 2.71 18.94
CA PHE A 155 -0.03 2.79 20.38
C PHE A 155 -1.22 3.28 21.20
N ASN A 156 -2.05 4.16 20.63
CA ASN A 156 -3.25 4.72 21.26
C ASN A 156 -4.30 5.03 20.21
N GLY A 157 -5.58 4.98 20.59
CA GLY A 157 -6.70 5.34 19.74
C GLY A 157 -7.16 4.22 18.77
N PRO A 158 -8.13 4.52 17.90
CA PRO A 158 -8.63 3.57 16.90
C PRO A 158 -7.60 3.35 15.79
N ALA A 159 -7.47 2.11 15.34
CA ALA A 159 -6.54 1.74 14.27
C ALA A 159 -6.86 2.40 12.93
N VAL A 160 -8.13 2.73 12.67
CA VAL A 160 -8.57 3.31 11.39
C VAL A 160 -9.70 4.30 11.65
N GLN A 161 -9.57 5.51 11.12
CA GLN A 161 -10.67 6.45 11.01
C GLN A 161 -11.17 6.54 9.57
N VAL A 162 -12.49 6.46 9.41
CA VAL A 162 -13.14 6.56 8.10
C VAL A 162 -14.03 7.79 8.06
N LYS A 163 -13.88 8.61 7.03
CA LYS A 163 -14.77 9.71 6.70
C LYS A 163 -15.41 9.46 5.33
N PHE A 164 -16.64 9.91 5.14
CA PHE A 164 -17.33 9.71 3.87
C PHE A 164 -18.23 10.87 3.49
N ALA A 165 -18.42 11.05 2.17
CA ALA A 165 -19.41 11.91 1.57
C ALA A 165 -20.44 11.02 0.86
N ASP A 166 -21.71 11.09 1.29
CA ASP A 166 -22.77 10.21 0.84
C ASP A 166 -23.75 10.96 -0.11
N THR A 167 -24.03 10.37 -1.26
CA THR A 167 -25.04 10.84 -2.21
C THR A 167 -26.44 10.31 -1.91
N GLY A 168 -26.57 9.40 -0.93
CA GLY A 168 -27.81 8.68 -0.61
C GLY A 168 -28.15 7.53 -1.55
N LYS A 169 -27.28 7.21 -2.51
CA LYS A 169 -27.46 6.09 -3.43
C LYS A 169 -26.93 4.78 -2.86
N THR A 170 -27.55 3.66 -3.27
CA THR A 170 -27.00 2.32 -3.01
C THR A 170 -25.77 2.10 -3.87
N VAL A 171 -24.68 1.64 -3.27
CA VAL A 171 -23.43 1.25 -3.94
C VAL A 171 -23.56 -0.16 -4.47
N ARG A 172 -23.36 -0.34 -5.77
CA ARG A 172 -23.33 -1.62 -6.51
C ARG A 172 -22.03 -1.77 -7.29
N ARG A 173 -21.47 -0.65 -7.74
CA ARG A 173 -20.21 -0.56 -8.45
C ARG A 173 -19.26 0.30 -7.63
N LEU A 174 -18.25 -0.35 -7.05
CA LEU A 174 -17.24 0.27 -6.21
C LEU A 174 -15.96 0.49 -7.01
N ALA A 175 -15.38 1.69 -6.91
CA ALA A 175 -14.02 1.97 -7.33
C ALA A 175 -13.12 2.02 -6.09
N VAL A 176 -11.90 1.49 -6.20
CA VAL A 176 -10.88 1.58 -5.16
C VAL A 176 -9.57 2.10 -5.73
N ILE A 177 -8.96 3.03 -5.02
CA ILE A 177 -7.58 3.50 -5.20
C ILE A 177 -7.02 3.71 -3.81
N SER A 178 -5.97 2.99 -3.45
CA SER A 178 -5.28 3.12 -2.17
C SER A 178 -4.57 4.48 -2.03
N GLY A 179 -4.03 4.76 -0.86
CA GLY A 179 -3.23 5.95 -0.62
C GLY A 179 -3.92 7.27 -0.96
N ALA A 180 -3.26 8.14 -1.69
CA ALA A 180 -3.73 9.49 -2.01
C ALA A 180 -4.61 9.59 -3.28
N GLY A 181 -5.45 8.59 -3.54
CA GLY A 181 -6.27 8.47 -4.77
C GLY A 181 -7.49 9.41 -4.88
N GLY A 182 -7.73 10.28 -3.91
CA GLY A 182 -8.94 11.11 -3.88
C GLY A 182 -9.12 12.09 -5.04
N SER A 183 -8.04 12.48 -5.72
CA SER A 183 -8.09 13.35 -6.91
C SER A 183 -8.63 12.64 -8.15
N LEU A 184 -8.62 11.31 -8.18
CA LEU A 184 -9.02 10.47 -9.32
C LEU A 184 -10.53 10.13 -9.29
N PHE A 185 -11.33 10.93 -8.58
CA PHE A 185 -12.77 10.73 -8.49
C PHE A 185 -13.49 10.90 -9.84
N GLU A 186 -12.99 11.74 -10.74
CA GLU A 186 -13.58 11.92 -12.08
C GLU A 186 -13.36 10.67 -12.94
N ASP A 187 -12.18 10.03 -12.83
CA ASP A 187 -11.90 8.76 -13.49
C ASP A 187 -12.84 7.64 -13.00
N ALA A 188 -13.10 7.60 -11.69
CA ALA A 188 -14.06 6.66 -11.11
C ALA A 188 -15.49 6.91 -11.65
N ILE A 189 -15.91 8.18 -11.80
CA ILE A 189 -17.18 8.54 -12.41
C ILE A 189 -17.25 8.07 -13.88
N ALA A 190 -16.18 8.27 -14.64
CA ALA A 190 -16.11 7.84 -16.04
C ALA A 190 -16.27 6.31 -16.20
N GLN A 191 -15.88 5.53 -15.17
CA GLN A 191 -16.09 4.09 -15.09
C GLN A 191 -17.50 3.71 -14.57
N GLY A 192 -18.36 4.68 -14.29
CA GLY A 192 -19.70 4.43 -13.77
C GLY A 192 -19.74 3.90 -12.34
N ALA A 193 -18.76 4.25 -11.51
CA ALA A 193 -18.76 3.91 -10.10
C ALA A 193 -19.85 4.67 -9.33
N ASP A 194 -20.44 4.01 -8.33
CA ASP A 194 -21.39 4.62 -7.38
C ASP A 194 -20.62 5.24 -6.20
N CYS A 195 -19.44 4.69 -5.89
CA CYS A 195 -18.61 5.11 -4.77
C CYS A 195 -17.13 4.92 -5.11
N LEU A 196 -16.27 5.86 -4.72
CA LEU A 196 -14.82 5.73 -4.66
C LEU A 196 -14.41 5.51 -3.20
N LEU A 197 -13.68 4.42 -2.93
CA LEU A 197 -12.96 4.20 -1.68
C LEU A 197 -11.47 4.45 -1.91
N THR A 198 -10.88 5.32 -1.09
CA THR A 198 -9.47 5.70 -1.16
C THR A 198 -8.89 5.87 0.24
N GLY A 199 -7.57 6.01 0.36
CA GLY A 199 -6.93 6.35 1.63
C GLY A 199 -7.17 7.82 2.00
N GLU A 200 -6.88 8.73 1.09
CA GLU A 200 -6.94 10.18 1.34
C GLU A 200 -7.76 10.91 0.29
N ALA A 201 -8.59 11.83 0.77
CA ALA A 201 -9.29 12.80 -0.05
C ALA A 201 -9.41 14.12 0.70
N ASN A 202 -9.18 15.23 -0.01
CA ASN A 202 -9.36 16.55 0.55
C ASN A 202 -10.83 16.99 0.56
N HIS A 203 -11.11 18.13 1.22
CA HIS A 203 -12.46 18.68 1.35
C HIS A 203 -13.13 18.95 0.00
N HIS A 204 -12.39 19.50 -0.97
CA HIS A 204 -12.93 19.85 -2.28
C HIS A 204 -13.22 18.61 -3.12
N HIS A 205 -12.38 17.58 -3.06
CA HIS A 205 -12.69 16.29 -3.71
C HIS A 205 -14.02 15.72 -3.24
N ALA A 206 -14.32 15.79 -1.93
CA ALA A 206 -15.59 15.31 -1.39
C ALA A 206 -16.80 16.13 -1.85
N ILE A 207 -16.66 17.46 -1.96
CA ILE A 207 -17.71 18.36 -2.47
C ILE A 207 -18.00 18.04 -3.94
N ASP A 208 -16.95 17.97 -4.77
CA ASP A 208 -17.08 17.80 -6.20
C ASP A 208 -17.58 16.41 -6.56
N ALA A 209 -17.04 15.36 -5.95
CA ALA A 209 -17.51 13.99 -6.13
C ALA A 209 -19.01 13.88 -5.81
N LYS A 210 -19.44 14.41 -4.66
CA LYS A 210 -20.85 14.39 -4.26
C LYS A 210 -21.75 15.20 -5.22
N ARG A 211 -21.30 16.37 -5.66
CA ARG A 211 -22.01 17.22 -6.62
C ARG A 211 -22.19 16.51 -7.97
N LEU A 212 -21.20 15.71 -8.38
CA LEU A 212 -21.24 14.92 -9.61
C LEU A 212 -21.91 13.55 -9.44
N GLY A 213 -22.41 13.25 -8.24
CA GLY A 213 -23.21 12.06 -7.97
C GLY A 213 -22.44 10.81 -7.59
N LEU A 214 -21.13 10.93 -7.27
CA LEU A 214 -20.27 9.89 -6.73
C LEU A 214 -20.17 10.02 -5.21
N SER A 215 -20.41 8.94 -4.49
CA SER A 215 -20.06 8.86 -3.06
C SER A 215 -18.55 8.64 -2.90
N LEU A 216 -17.99 9.14 -1.79
CA LEU A 216 -16.56 9.04 -1.52
C LEU A 216 -16.32 8.57 -0.10
N ILE A 217 -15.44 7.57 0.08
CA ILE A 217 -14.98 7.06 1.36
C ILE A 217 -13.47 7.25 1.42
N ALA A 218 -12.97 7.92 2.48
CA ALA A 218 -11.54 8.04 2.76
C ALA A 218 -11.25 7.29 4.07
N ALA A 219 -10.42 6.24 3.98
CA ALA A 219 -10.23 5.25 5.03
C ALA A 219 -8.80 5.21 5.61
N GLY A 220 -7.97 6.21 5.28
CA GLY A 220 -6.59 6.33 5.72
C GLY A 220 -5.57 5.75 4.73
N HIS A 221 -4.49 6.49 4.50
CA HIS A 221 -3.41 6.12 3.59
C HIS A 221 -2.81 4.76 4.00
N TYR A 222 -2.23 4.72 5.19
CA TYR A 222 -1.65 3.53 5.78
C TYR A 222 -2.62 2.33 5.74
N ALA A 223 -3.87 2.54 6.14
CA ALA A 223 -4.85 1.45 6.27
C ALA A 223 -5.25 0.82 4.93
N THR A 224 -5.28 1.60 3.85
CA THR A 224 -5.64 1.11 2.52
C THR A 224 -4.49 0.39 1.82
N GLU A 225 -3.24 0.63 2.22
CA GLU A 225 -2.04 0.07 1.60
C GLU A 225 -1.39 -1.03 2.43
N PHE A 226 -1.36 -0.92 3.76
CA PHE A 226 -0.66 -1.88 4.63
C PHE A 226 -1.02 -3.35 4.37
N PRO A 227 -2.27 -3.72 4.03
CA PRO A 227 -2.63 -5.11 3.73
C PRO A 227 -1.78 -5.77 2.63
N VAL A 228 -1.17 -5.00 1.71
CA VAL A 228 -0.29 -5.55 0.67
C VAL A 228 0.97 -6.18 1.23
N THR A 229 1.45 -5.74 2.40
CA THR A 229 2.66 -6.28 3.03
C THR A 229 2.55 -7.77 3.29
N ALA A 230 1.38 -8.23 3.74
CA ALA A 230 1.10 -9.65 3.95
C ALA A 230 1.05 -10.42 2.61
N ALA A 231 0.46 -9.81 1.56
CA ALA A 231 0.39 -10.41 0.23
C ALA A 231 1.78 -10.55 -0.41
N VAL A 232 2.63 -9.52 -0.30
CA VAL A 232 4.03 -9.55 -0.75
C VAL A 232 4.81 -10.62 0.02
N ALA A 233 4.67 -10.67 1.35
CA ALA A 233 5.34 -11.68 2.16
C ALA A 233 4.95 -13.11 1.73
N GLU A 234 3.69 -13.36 1.42
CA GLU A 234 3.22 -14.68 0.98
C GLU A 234 3.75 -15.05 -0.41
N LYS A 235 3.78 -14.09 -1.34
CA LYS A 235 4.39 -14.28 -2.66
C LYS A 235 5.87 -14.63 -2.54
N LEU A 236 6.61 -13.95 -1.65
CA LEU A 236 8.03 -14.23 -1.40
C LEU A 236 8.26 -15.58 -0.72
N ARG A 237 7.42 -15.98 0.25
CA ARG A 237 7.46 -17.33 0.87
C ARG A 237 7.24 -18.43 -0.16
N THR A 238 6.34 -18.19 -1.10
CA THR A 238 6.07 -19.14 -2.19
C THR A 238 7.24 -19.24 -3.15
N ALA A 239 7.85 -18.11 -3.51
CA ALA A 239 8.98 -18.07 -4.45
C ALA A 239 10.30 -18.59 -3.81
N PHE A 240 10.48 -18.41 -2.51
CA PHE A 240 11.69 -18.77 -1.76
C PHE A 240 11.33 -19.50 -0.46
N PRO A 241 10.98 -20.79 -0.52
CA PRO A 241 10.59 -21.56 0.67
C PRO A 241 11.67 -21.65 1.76
N GLU A 242 12.93 -21.40 1.39
CA GLU A 242 14.07 -21.39 2.31
C GLU A 242 14.26 -20.06 3.06
N LEU A 243 13.55 -19.00 2.66
CA LEU A 243 13.57 -17.70 3.34
C LEU A 243 12.51 -17.62 4.42
N GLU A 244 12.91 -17.11 5.57
CA GLU A 244 11.97 -16.64 6.59
C GLU A 244 11.54 -15.21 6.24
N VAL A 245 10.32 -15.07 5.73
CA VAL A 245 9.75 -13.76 5.37
C VAL A 245 8.81 -13.30 6.47
N LEU A 246 9.17 -12.21 7.12
CA LEU A 246 8.43 -11.59 8.22
C LEU A 246 7.65 -10.38 7.70
N VAL A 247 6.54 -10.05 8.32
CA VAL A 247 5.85 -8.76 8.17
C VAL A 247 6.26 -7.89 9.35
N SER A 248 6.57 -6.62 9.10
CA SER A 248 6.97 -5.69 10.15
C SER A 248 5.87 -5.50 11.18
N GLU A 249 6.25 -5.57 12.45
CA GLU A 249 5.40 -5.29 13.61
C GLU A 249 5.57 -3.84 14.09
N ASP A 250 6.67 -3.18 13.70
CA ASP A 250 6.99 -1.80 14.07
C ASP A 250 6.54 -0.78 13.01
N ALA A 251 6.18 -1.23 11.79
CA ALA A 251 5.51 -0.39 10.80
C ALA A 251 4.11 0.01 11.29
N ARG A 252 3.86 1.31 11.45
CA ARG A 252 2.61 1.85 12.01
C ARG A 252 2.17 3.10 11.27
N ASP A 253 0.88 3.39 11.34
CA ASP A 253 0.35 4.69 10.93
C ASP A 253 1.06 5.80 11.73
N PRO A 254 1.67 6.81 11.08
CA PRO A 254 2.29 7.93 11.79
C PRO A 254 1.28 8.80 12.54
N TYR A 255 0.00 8.72 12.19
CA TYR A 255 -1.06 9.47 12.85
C TYR A 255 -1.64 8.70 14.05
N THR A 256 -2.00 9.45 15.08
CA THR A 256 -2.81 8.96 16.20
C THR A 256 -4.18 9.63 16.13
N TYR A 257 -5.21 8.83 16.22
CA TYR A 257 -6.59 9.30 16.12
C TYR A 257 -7.24 9.37 17.52
N LEU A 258 -8.12 10.40 17.71
CA LEU A 258 -8.85 10.64 18.95
C LEU A 258 -10.27 10.04 18.89
#